data_1839176d0e3ea9e4d05c1fae4345e6d5
#
_entry.id   1839176d0e3ea9e4d05c1fae4345e6d5
#
_cell.length_a   1.000
_cell.length_b   1.000
_cell.length_c   1.000
_cell.angle_alpha   90.00
_cell.angle_beta   90.00
_cell.angle_gamma   90.00
#
_symmetry.space_group_name_H-M   'P 1'
#
loop_
_entity.id
_entity.type
_entity.pdbx_description
1 polymer ?
#
loop_
_entity_poly.entity_id
_entity_poly.type
_entity_poly.pdbx_seq_one_letter_code
_entity_poly.pdbx_strand_id
1 'polypeptide(L)'
;MGVDGKPLTPGAEQAEALDLVTQEIQDRGFIVANFEKLAGWARSGSLWPMTFGLACCGVEMIHAGTARYDMDRFGWLFRPSPRQSDVMIVAGTLTNKMAPALRKVYDQMPEPRWVISMGSCANGGGYYHYSYSVVRGCDRIVPVDVYVPG
;
A
#
# COMPACT_ATOMS: atom_id res chain seq x y z
N MET A 1 -0.47 1.19 -24.71
CA MET A 1 0.48 2.16 -25.31
C MET A 1 0.36 2.03 -26.82
N GLY A 2 -0.06 3.10 -27.50
CA GLY A 2 -0.05 3.12 -28.96
C GLY A 2 1.37 3.15 -29.49
N VAL A 3 1.53 2.87 -30.78
CA VAL A 3 2.83 2.74 -31.45
C VAL A 3 3.69 4.02 -31.36
N ASP A 4 3.09 5.15 -30.97
CA ASP A 4 3.73 6.47 -30.86
C ASP A 4 3.98 6.93 -29.42
N GLY A 5 3.91 6.04 -28.43
CA GLY A 5 4.21 6.35 -27.03
C GLY A 5 3.25 7.35 -26.36
N LYS A 6 2.19 7.76 -27.03
CA LYS A 6 1.17 8.66 -26.49
C LYS A 6 0.16 7.87 -25.64
N PRO A 7 -0.21 8.32 -24.43
CA PRO A 7 -1.29 7.69 -23.71
C PRO A 7 -2.57 7.78 -24.54
N LEU A 8 -3.24 6.66 -24.71
CA LEU A 8 -4.57 6.61 -25.31
C LEU A 8 -5.56 7.27 -24.34
N THR A 9 -5.66 8.57 -24.42
CA THR A 9 -6.82 9.27 -23.86
C THR A 9 -8.00 8.96 -24.77
N PRO A 10 -9.12 8.43 -24.27
CA PRO A 10 -10.33 8.33 -25.08
C PRO A 10 -10.65 9.72 -25.61
N GLY A 11 -10.89 9.83 -26.91
CA GLY A 11 -11.22 11.10 -27.55
C GLY A 11 -12.44 11.72 -26.87
N ALA A 12 -12.54 13.05 -26.87
CA ALA A 12 -13.65 13.77 -26.25
C ALA A 12 -15.03 13.23 -26.70
N GLU A 13 -15.17 12.81 -27.94
CA GLU A 13 -16.37 12.16 -28.49
C GLU A 13 -16.73 10.83 -27.79
N GLN A 14 -15.71 10.04 -27.40
CA GLN A 14 -15.96 8.78 -26.69
C GLN A 14 -16.34 9.01 -25.24
N ALA A 15 -15.81 10.05 -24.60
CA ALA A 15 -16.19 10.45 -23.24
C ALA A 15 -17.64 10.96 -23.20
N GLU A 16 -18.02 11.77 -24.17
CA GLU A 16 -19.37 12.33 -24.28
C GLU A 16 -20.42 11.23 -24.60
N ALA A 17 -20.07 10.29 -25.46
CA ALA A 17 -20.92 9.12 -25.74
C ALA A 17 -21.08 8.21 -24.52
N LEU A 18 -20.02 8.03 -23.73
CA LEU A 18 -20.05 7.24 -22.50
C LEU A 18 -20.92 7.90 -21.43
N ASP A 19 -20.86 9.21 -21.31
CA ASP A 19 -21.67 9.98 -20.36
C ASP A 19 -23.16 9.93 -20.72
N LEU A 20 -23.50 10.03 -22.00
CA LEU A 20 -24.88 9.90 -22.48
C LEU A 20 -25.47 8.50 -22.20
N VAL A 21 -24.68 7.45 -22.48
CA VAL A 21 -25.08 6.06 -22.17
C VAL A 21 -25.23 5.85 -20.67
N THR A 22 -24.36 6.43 -19.86
CA THR A 22 -24.42 6.36 -18.40
C THR A 22 -25.66 7.04 -17.85
N GLN A 23 -26.03 8.21 -18.37
CA GLN A 23 -27.26 8.91 -18.01
C GLN A 23 -28.50 8.11 -18.37
N GLU A 24 -28.55 7.55 -19.58
CA GLU A 24 -29.70 6.75 -20.03
C GLU A 24 -29.88 5.47 -19.21
N ILE A 25 -28.79 4.84 -18.74
CA ILE A 25 -28.84 3.66 -17.87
C ILE A 25 -29.29 4.06 -16.44
N GLN A 26 -28.88 5.21 -15.93
CA GLN A 26 -29.32 5.72 -14.65
C GLN A 26 -30.83 6.03 -14.64
N ASP A 27 -31.33 6.63 -15.69
CA ASP A 27 -32.77 6.94 -15.83
C ASP A 27 -33.64 5.66 -15.89
N ARG A 28 -33.06 4.54 -16.33
CA ARG A 28 -33.73 3.23 -16.32
C ARG A 28 -33.63 2.48 -14.99
N GLY A 29 -33.07 3.09 -13.96
CA GLY A 29 -32.98 2.52 -12.61
C GLY A 29 -31.87 1.49 -12.41
N PHE A 30 -30.88 1.44 -13.30
CA PHE A 30 -29.69 0.60 -13.11
C PHE A 30 -28.61 1.39 -12.38
N ILE A 31 -27.99 0.76 -11.41
CA ILE A 31 -26.81 1.33 -10.72
C ILE A 31 -25.57 1.05 -11.59
N VAL A 32 -25.05 2.08 -12.23
CA VAL A 32 -23.78 2.02 -12.94
C VAL A 32 -22.65 2.29 -11.96
N ALA A 33 -21.97 1.25 -11.53
CA ALA A 33 -20.75 1.39 -10.71
C ALA A 33 -19.53 1.36 -11.63
N ASN A 34 -18.63 2.31 -11.45
CA ASN A 34 -17.32 2.24 -12.08
C ASN A 34 -16.56 1.04 -11.51
N PHE A 35 -16.05 0.16 -12.39
CA PHE A 35 -15.34 -1.05 -11.99
C PHE A 35 -14.15 -0.75 -11.06
N GLU A 36 -13.43 0.35 -11.30
CA GLU A 36 -12.32 0.76 -10.42
C GLU A 36 -12.78 1.12 -9.01
N LYS A 37 -13.92 1.80 -8.88
CA LYS A 37 -14.49 2.12 -7.56
C LYS A 37 -14.95 0.85 -6.83
N LEU A 38 -15.57 -0.08 -7.55
CA LEU A 38 -15.98 -1.37 -6.99
C LEU A 38 -14.77 -2.19 -6.55
N ALA A 39 -13.73 -2.27 -7.38
CA ALA A 39 -12.50 -2.96 -7.04
C ALA A 39 -11.78 -2.28 -5.86
N GLY A 40 -11.75 -0.95 -5.80
CA GLY A 40 -11.20 -0.19 -4.68
C GLY A 40 -11.96 -0.45 -3.37
N TRP A 41 -13.28 -0.46 -3.42
CA TRP A 41 -14.12 -0.81 -2.28
C TRP A 41 -13.87 -2.24 -1.80
N ALA A 42 -13.82 -3.20 -2.70
CA ALA A 42 -13.55 -4.60 -2.36
C ALA A 42 -12.16 -4.78 -1.72
N ARG A 43 -11.13 -4.09 -2.23
CA ARG A 43 -9.78 -4.10 -1.65
C ARG A 43 -9.72 -3.46 -0.28
N SER A 44 -10.45 -2.37 -0.05
CA SER A 44 -10.47 -1.69 1.25
C SER A 44 -11.01 -2.57 2.38
N GLY A 45 -11.90 -3.51 2.07
CA GLY A 45 -12.44 -4.48 3.01
C GLY A 45 -11.57 -5.72 3.23
N SER A 46 -10.47 -5.87 2.48
CA SER A 46 -9.58 -7.04 2.57
C SER A 46 -8.15 -6.64 2.21
N LEU A 47 -7.50 -5.89 3.11
CA LEU A 47 -6.10 -5.53 2.99
C LEU A 47 -5.22 -6.58 3.66
N TRP A 48 -4.28 -7.12 2.91
CA TRP A 48 -3.38 -8.15 3.40
C TRP A 48 -1.97 -7.57 3.57
N PRO A 49 -1.61 -7.15 4.81
CA PRO A 49 -0.31 -6.55 5.06
C PRO A 49 0.80 -7.59 5.08
N MET A 50 1.91 -7.26 4.43
CA MET A 50 3.16 -7.92 4.63
C MET A 50 3.85 -7.35 5.87
N THR A 51 4.25 -8.21 6.77
CA THR A 51 4.91 -7.84 8.01
C THR A 51 6.42 -7.73 7.82
N PHE A 52 6.92 -6.51 7.68
CA PHE A 52 8.36 -6.25 7.66
C PHE A 52 8.80 -5.70 9.03
N GLY A 53 8.76 -6.58 10.03
CA GLY A 53 9.14 -6.26 11.41
C GLY A 53 10.65 -6.34 11.61
N LEU A 54 11.27 -5.21 11.96
CA LEU A 54 12.72 -5.09 12.10
C LEU A 54 13.17 -4.92 13.54
N ALA A 55 12.31 -4.36 14.40
CA ALA A 55 12.62 -4.05 15.79
C ALA A 55 11.35 -4.03 16.65
N CYS A 56 11.32 -3.24 17.73
CA CYS A 56 10.22 -3.16 18.69
C CYS A 56 8.86 -2.80 18.07
N CYS A 57 8.82 -1.94 17.07
CA CYS A 57 7.58 -1.65 16.33
C CYS A 57 6.99 -2.89 15.63
N GLY A 58 7.82 -3.88 15.31
CA GLY A 58 7.34 -5.17 14.80
C GLY A 58 6.49 -5.93 15.81
N VAL A 59 6.81 -5.87 17.09
CA VAL A 59 6.00 -6.44 18.17
C VAL A 59 4.69 -5.68 18.35
N GLU A 60 4.73 -4.37 18.25
CA GLU A 60 3.53 -3.52 18.27
C GLU A 60 2.60 -3.82 17.09
N MET A 61 3.16 -4.02 15.90
CA MET A 61 2.41 -4.46 14.72
C MET A 61 1.74 -5.82 14.94
N ILE A 62 2.43 -6.77 15.57
CA ILE A 62 1.85 -8.08 15.96
C ILE A 62 0.70 -7.87 16.96
N HIS A 63 0.87 -6.97 17.91
CA HIS A 63 -0.19 -6.64 18.87
C HIS A 63 -1.44 -6.07 18.20
N ALA A 64 -1.27 -5.27 17.16
CA ALA A 64 -2.39 -4.73 16.41
C ALA A 64 -3.23 -5.84 15.73
N GLY A 65 -2.59 -6.92 15.30
CA GLY A 65 -3.25 -8.09 14.69
C GLY A 65 -3.75 -9.14 15.69
N THR A 66 -3.36 -9.06 16.97
CA THR A 66 -3.76 -10.02 17.98
C THR A 66 -5.08 -9.64 18.67
N ALA A 67 -5.59 -10.52 19.54
CA ALA A 67 -6.92 -10.46 20.12
C ALA A 67 -7.32 -9.13 20.78
N ARG A 68 -6.35 -8.35 21.29
CA ARG A 68 -6.65 -7.08 21.98
C ARG A 68 -7.17 -5.99 21.04
N TYR A 69 -6.53 -5.82 19.89
CA TYR A 69 -6.90 -4.79 18.89
C TYR A 69 -7.62 -5.38 17.70
N ASP A 70 -7.36 -6.62 17.39
CA ASP A 70 -8.09 -7.47 16.45
C ASP A 70 -8.31 -6.80 15.09
N MET A 71 -7.23 -6.42 14.42
CA MET A 71 -7.32 -5.86 13.05
C MET A 71 -7.88 -6.87 12.06
N ASP A 72 -7.81 -8.16 12.37
CA ASP A 72 -8.35 -9.23 11.51
C ASP A 72 -9.86 -9.06 11.27
N ARG A 73 -10.62 -8.57 12.25
CA ARG A 73 -12.06 -8.28 12.10
C ARG A 73 -12.37 -7.22 11.02
N PHE A 74 -11.38 -6.40 10.66
CA PHE A 74 -11.50 -5.40 9.58
C PHE A 74 -11.04 -5.93 8.22
N GLY A 75 -10.72 -7.23 8.13
CA GLY A 75 -10.22 -7.87 6.92
C GLY A 75 -8.71 -7.76 6.72
N TRP A 76 -7.96 -7.41 7.76
CA TRP A 76 -6.50 -7.32 7.72
C TRP A 76 -5.89 -8.65 8.13
N LEU A 77 -5.44 -9.43 7.17
CA LEU A 77 -4.78 -10.69 7.42
C LEU A 77 -3.28 -10.56 7.12
N PHE A 78 -2.45 -10.68 8.14
CA PHE A 78 -1.00 -10.65 8.00
C PHE A 78 -0.49 -11.81 7.14
N ARG A 79 0.32 -11.48 6.15
CA ARG A 79 0.91 -12.46 5.23
C ARG A 79 2.42 -12.38 5.28
N PRO A 80 3.12 -13.52 5.32
CA PRO A 80 4.58 -13.55 5.34
C PRO A 80 5.21 -13.36 3.95
N SER A 81 4.44 -13.60 2.89
CA SER A 81 4.95 -13.54 1.52
C SER A 81 4.58 -12.21 0.84
N PRO A 82 5.55 -11.52 0.22
CA PRO A 82 5.27 -10.28 -0.51
C PRO A 82 4.34 -10.50 -1.71
N ARG A 83 4.35 -11.67 -2.30
CA ARG A 83 3.52 -12.00 -3.47
C ARG A 83 2.04 -12.15 -3.16
N GLN A 84 1.69 -12.28 -1.88
CA GLN A 84 0.32 -12.45 -1.39
C GLN A 84 -0.16 -11.22 -0.61
N SER A 85 0.58 -10.12 -0.65
CA SER A 85 0.32 -8.95 0.17
C SER A 85 0.07 -7.73 -0.70
N ASP A 86 -0.84 -6.87 -0.24
CA ASP A 86 -1.22 -5.63 -0.90
C ASP A 86 -0.52 -4.42 -0.28
N VAL A 87 -0.22 -4.51 1.01
CA VAL A 87 0.38 -3.44 1.81
C VAL A 87 1.64 -3.95 2.48
N MET A 88 2.72 -3.17 2.46
CA MET A 88 3.92 -3.44 3.25
C MET A 88 3.93 -2.56 4.49
N ILE A 89 4.08 -3.15 5.67
CA ILE A 89 4.29 -2.39 6.91
C ILE A 89 5.76 -2.50 7.31
N VAL A 90 6.49 -1.41 7.19
CA VAL A 90 7.87 -1.31 7.65
C VAL A 90 7.87 -0.86 9.11
N ALA A 91 8.16 -1.78 10.01
CA ALA A 91 8.05 -1.57 11.46
C ALA A 91 9.39 -1.79 12.16
N GLY A 92 10.11 -0.71 12.39
CA GLY A 92 11.38 -0.73 13.14
C GLY A 92 12.54 -0.08 12.43
N THR A 93 13.72 -0.23 13.01
CA THR A 93 14.95 0.40 12.54
C THR A 93 15.47 -0.27 11.28
N LEU A 94 15.56 0.49 10.19
CA LEU A 94 16.14 0.00 8.95
C LEU A 94 17.65 0.24 8.94
N THR A 95 18.42 -0.83 8.82
CA THR A 95 19.87 -0.75 8.70
C THR A 95 20.32 -0.72 7.24
N ASN A 96 21.50 -0.19 6.97
CA ASN A 96 22.10 -0.16 5.63
C ASN A 96 22.23 -1.57 5.03
N LYS A 97 22.51 -2.58 5.85
CA LYS A 97 22.59 -3.97 5.40
C LYS A 97 21.23 -4.56 5.02
N MET A 98 20.16 -4.10 5.68
CA MET A 98 18.80 -4.58 5.42
C MET A 98 18.09 -3.80 4.30
N ALA A 99 18.56 -2.61 3.97
CA ALA A 99 17.95 -1.77 2.94
C ALA A 99 17.81 -2.47 1.56
N PRO A 100 18.81 -3.21 1.04
CA PRO A 100 18.65 -3.95 -0.21
C PRO A 100 17.60 -5.06 -0.12
N ALA A 101 17.45 -5.70 1.05
CA ALA A 101 16.44 -6.72 1.27
C ALA A 101 15.03 -6.11 1.27
N LEU A 102 14.84 -4.96 1.93
CA LEU A 102 13.59 -4.21 1.91
C LEU A 102 13.17 -3.87 0.46
N ARG A 103 14.10 -3.33 -0.33
CA ARG A 103 13.83 -3.00 -1.72
C ARG A 103 13.45 -4.23 -2.54
N LYS A 104 14.20 -5.32 -2.38
CA LYS A 104 13.92 -6.57 -3.09
C LYS A 104 12.54 -7.15 -2.76
N VAL A 105 12.15 -7.08 -1.50
CA VAL A 105 10.84 -7.55 -1.05
C VAL A 105 9.72 -6.66 -1.62
N TYR A 106 9.92 -5.34 -1.61
CA TYR A 106 8.98 -4.40 -2.20
C TYR A 106 8.76 -4.67 -3.70
N ASP A 107 9.84 -4.93 -4.45
CA ASP A 107 9.76 -5.20 -5.88
C ASP A 107 9.05 -6.55 -6.19
N GLN A 108 8.96 -7.44 -5.22
CA GLN A 108 8.23 -8.72 -5.33
C GLN A 108 6.73 -8.61 -5.04
N MET A 109 6.27 -7.48 -4.54
CA MET A 109 4.84 -7.28 -4.30
C MET A 109 4.11 -7.01 -5.62
N PRO A 110 2.91 -7.60 -5.81
CA PRO A 110 2.07 -7.29 -6.96
C PRO A 110 1.53 -5.87 -6.89
N GLU A 111 1.22 -5.29 -8.01
CA GLU A 111 0.51 -4.01 -8.08
C GLU A 111 -1.02 -4.23 -8.05
N PRO A 112 -1.78 -3.32 -7.44
CA PRO A 112 -1.38 -2.12 -6.70
C PRO A 112 -0.82 -2.47 -5.32
N ARG A 113 0.21 -1.74 -4.89
CA ARG A 113 0.93 -1.94 -3.62
C ARG A 113 1.11 -0.62 -2.88
N TRP A 114 1.00 -0.68 -1.57
CA TRP A 114 1.14 0.48 -0.69
C TRP A 114 2.15 0.19 0.41
N VAL A 115 2.77 1.24 0.94
CA VAL A 115 3.76 1.15 2.00
C VAL A 115 3.36 2.03 3.18
N ILE A 116 3.31 1.42 4.36
CA ILE A 116 3.11 2.10 5.63
C ILE A 116 4.43 2.09 6.38
N SER A 117 4.95 3.27 6.69
CA SER A 117 6.12 3.45 7.56
C SER A 117 5.64 3.62 9.00
N MET A 118 5.95 2.65 9.85
CA MET A 118 5.47 2.60 11.24
C MET A 118 6.60 2.89 12.23
N GLY A 119 6.39 3.92 13.00
CA GLY A 119 7.27 4.31 14.10
C GLY A 119 8.41 5.23 13.71
N SER A 120 9.01 5.87 14.70
CA SER A 120 10.04 6.91 14.51
C SER A 120 11.27 6.41 13.75
N CYS A 121 11.66 5.15 13.96
CA CYS A 121 12.85 4.58 13.31
C CYS A 121 12.64 4.37 11.83
N ALA A 122 11.49 3.85 11.42
CA ALA A 122 11.15 3.67 10.02
C ALA A 122 10.95 5.02 9.31
N ASN A 123 10.35 5.99 10.01
CA ASN A 123 10.03 7.31 9.46
C ASN A 123 11.28 8.17 9.21
N GLY A 124 12.26 8.14 10.12
CA GLY A 124 13.41 9.04 10.01
C GLY A 124 14.67 8.58 10.72
N GLY A 125 14.77 7.31 11.07
CA GLY A 125 15.91 6.78 11.85
C GLY A 125 15.70 6.86 13.37
N GLY A 126 14.76 7.67 13.84
CA GLY A 126 14.32 7.76 15.23
C GLY A 126 15.47 8.01 16.20
N TYR A 127 15.53 7.21 17.24
CA TYR A 127 16.57 7.28 18.29
C TYR A 127 17.98 7.06 17.74
N TYR A 128 18.13 6.31 16.64
CA TYR A 128 19.41 5.97 16.02
C TYR A 128 19.73 6.79 14.76
N HIS A 129 19.12 7.96 14.62
CA HIS A 129 19.24 8.79 13.43
C HIS A 129 20.69 9.10 13.02
N TYR A 130 21.56 9.31 14.00
CA TYR A 130 22.98 9.63 13.77
C TYR A 130 23.88 8.39 13.72
N SER A 131 23.34 7.19 13.84
CA SER A 131 24.14 5.97 13.74
C SER A 131 24.66 5.76 12.32
N TYR A 132 25.91 5.30 12.22
CA TYR A 132 26.55 4.99 10.93
C TYR A 132 25.87 3.83 10.17
N SER A 133 25.17 2.96 10.86
CA SER A 133 24.58 1.76 10.30
C SER A 133 23.11 1.88 9.93
N VAL A 134 22.45 2.97 10.29
CA VAL A 134 21.01 3.16 10.15
C VAL A 134 20.65 4.05 8.97
N VAL A 135 19.66 3.64 8.19
CA VAL A 135 19.05 4.46 7.15
C VAL A 135 18.09 5.47 7.78
N ARG A 136 18.21 6.71 7.42
CA ARG A 136 17.41 7.83 7.96
C ARG A 136 16.05 7.93 7.26
N GLY A 137 15.23 6.91 7.44
CA GLY A 137 13.90 6.78 6.85
C GLY A 137 13.84 5.73 5.75
N CYS A 138 12.79 4.91 5.77
CA CYS A 138 12.58 3.89 4.74
C CYS A 138 12.13 4.49 3.40
N ASP A 139 11.64 5.73 3.39
CA ASP A 139 11.27 6.52 2.22
C ASP A 139 12.44 6.74 1.24
N ARG A 140 13.68 6.62 1.72
CA ARG A 140 14.88 6.67 0.87
C ARG A 140 15.08 5.42 0.01
N ILE A 141 14.40 4.33 0.37
CA ILE A 141 14.57 3.02 -0.29
C ILE A 141 13.31 2.64 -1.07
N VAL A 142 12.13 2.86 -0.49
CA VAL A 142 10.82 2.55 -1.09
C VAL A 142 9.90 3.76 -0.97
N PRO A 143 8.98 3.98 -1.92
CA PRO A 143 7.97 5.02 -1.76
C PRO A 143 7.07 4.70 -0.57
N VAL A 144 6.77 5.68 0.25
CA VAL A 144 5.92 5.55 1.43
C VAL A 144 4.63 6.34 1.21
N ASP A 145 3.50 5.67 1.39
CA ASP A 145 2.17 6.27 1.21
C ASP A 145 1.62 6.82 2.53
N VAL A 146 1.89 6.12 3.64
CA VAL A 146 1.38 6.50 4.96
C VAL A 146 2.49 6.46 6.00
N TYR A 147 2.58 7.51 6.80
CA TYR A 147 3.46 7.58 7.96
C TYR A 147 2.67 7.49 9.25
N VAL A 148 3.01 6.52 10.08
CA VAL A 148 2.47 6.38 11.43
C VAL A 148 3.53 6.86 12.42
N PRO A 149 3.30 7.98 13.12
CA PRO A 149 4.23 8.46 14.14
C PRO A 149 4.30 7.48 15.32
N GLY A 150 5.45 7.44 15.98
CA GLY A 150 5.69 6.56 17.13
C GLY A 150 6.36 7.31 18.28
#